data_d727373e122d8d5b7a63f406ab7e206a
#
_entry.id   d727373e122d8d5b7a63f406ab7e206a
#
_cell.length_a   1.000
_cell.length_b   1.000
_cell.length_c   1.000
_cell.angle_alpha   90.00
_cell.angle_beta   90.00
_cell.angle_gamma   90.00
#
_symmetry.space_group_name_H-M   'P 1'
#
loop_
_entity.id
_entity.type
_entity.pdbx_description
1 polymer ?
#
loop_
_entity_poly.entity_id
_entity_poly.type
_entity_poly.pdbx_seq_one_letter_code
_entity_poly.pdbx_strand_id
1 'polypeptide(L)'
;MENVEAIVARLEKLEFHVKLLAESLNHTENPIASLVVDFNWSSQDLDCAHDIFEMFDNKIREKSEINWHDLEREFSRKLNISYQGLKSVVLSFNRNGQWTEVCHAYAASFGDSVSLELKSIAQGKVR
;
A
#
# COMPACT_ATOMS: atom_id res chain seq x y z
N MET A 1 17.11 35.32 5.57
CA MET A 1 16.39 34.53 4.55
C MET A 1 17.38 33.75 3.72
N GLU A 2 17.15 32.45 3.56
CA GLU A 2 18.01 31.62 2.75
C GLU A 2 17.77 31.88 1.28
N ASN A 3 18.81 31.85 0.47
CA ASN A 3 18.64 31.94 -0.98
C ASN A 3 18.28 30.56 -1.57
N VAL A 4 17.88 30.58 -2.83
CA VAL A 4 17.44 29.36 -3.52
C VAL A 4 18.56 28.32 -3.59
N GLU A 5 19.78 28.75 -3.82
CA GLU A 5 20.93 27.85 -3.91
C GLU A 5 21.16 27.10 -2.60
N ALA A 6 21.04 27.78 -1.46
CA ALA A 6 21.18 27.15 -0.16
C ALA A 6 20.06 26.14 0.12
N ILE A 7 18.85 26.49 -0.28
CA ILE A 7 17.70 25.60 -0.13
C ILE A 7 17.88 24.35 -0.99
N VAL A 8 18.27 24.51 -2.25
CA VAL A 8 18.51 23.39 -3.16
C VAL A 8 19.60 22.47 -2.61
N ALA A 9 20.70 23.05 -2.11
CA ALA A 9 21.79 22.25 -1.53
C ALA A 9 21.31 21.41 -0.34
N ARG A 10 20.45 21.98 0.51
CA ARG A 10 19.86 21.25 1.64
C ARG A 10 18.95 20.13 1.17
N LEU A 11 18.14 20.38 0.14
CA LEU A 11 17.25 19.35 -0.40
C LEU A 11 18.06 18.20 -1.01
N GLU A 12 19.12 18.51 -1.74
CA GLU A 12 19.97 17.48 -2.32
C GLU A 12 20.60 16.60 -1.24
N LYS A 13 21.04 17.22 -0.16
CA LYS A 13 21.62 16.49 0.97
C LYS A 13 20.57 15.59 1.62
N LEU A 14 19.36 16.11 1.83
CA LEU A 14 18.26 15.34 2.41
C LEU A 14 17.85 14.19 1.50
N GLU A 15 17.80 14.42 0.19
CA GLU A 15 17.49 13.35 -0.76
C GLU A 15 18.52 12.23 -0.69
N PHE A 16 19.79 12.58 -0.57
CA PHE A 16 20.86 11.59 -0.43
C PHE A 16 20.67 10.77 0.85
N HIS A 17 20.38 11.45 1.97
CA HIS A 17 20.15 10.75 3.25
C HIS A 17 18.93 9.83 3.18
N VAL A 18 17.84 10.31 2.56
CA VAL A 18 16.63 9.49 2.40
C VAL A 18 16.93 8.26 1.55
N LYS A 19 17.68 8.43 0.48
CA LYS A 19 18.07 7.31 -0.38
C LYS A 19 18.82 6.23 0.42
N LEU A 20 19.79 6.65 1.23
CA LEU A 20 20.55 5.70 2.06
C LEU A 20 19.65 5.01 3.08
N LEU A 21 18.76 5.76 3.73
CA LEU A 21 17.83 5.19 4.69
C LEU A 21 16.88 4.20 4.01
N ALA A 22 16.39 4.55 2.81
CA ALA A 22 15.50 3.68 2.06
C ALA A 22 16.16 2.35 1.70
N GLU A 23 17.44 2.39 1.34
CA GLU A 23 18.20 1.18 1.02
C GLU A 23 18.34 0.24 2.22
N SER A 24 18.23 0.77 3.43
CA SER A 24 18.33 -0.02 4.65
C SER A 24 16.98 -0.54 5.14
N LEU A 25 15.87 -0.13 4.51
CA LEU A 25 14.54 -0.58 4.92
C LEU A 25 14.33 -2.05 4.58
N ASN A 26 13.71 -2.75 5.51
CA ASN A 26 13.35 -4.16 5.35
C ASN A 26 11.85 -4.23 5.10
N HIS A 27 11.44 -4.70 3.90
CA HIS A 27 10.04 -4.79 3.52
C HIS A 27 9.23 -5.72 4.43
N THR A 28 9.89 -6.68 5.07
CA THR A 28 9.22 -7.59 6.00
C THR A 28 8.98 -6.93 7.36
N GLU A 29 10.00 -6.23 7.88
CA GLU A 29 9.92 -5.59 9.19
C GLU A 29 9.28 -4.21 9.15
N ASN A 30 9.43 -3.51 8.02
CA ASN A 30 8.94 -2.13 7.86
C ASN A 30 8.08 -2.02 6.59
N PRO A 31 6.99 -2.81 6.50
CA PRO A 31 6.25 -2.90 5.23
C PRO A 31 5.60 -1.58 4.81
N ILE A 32 5.07 -0.81 5.75
CA ILE A 32 4.38 0.44 5.38
C ILE A 32 5.38 1.54 5.04
N ALA A 33 6.46 1.67 5.82
CA ALA A 33 7.48 2.66 5.50
C ALA A 33 8.10 2.39 4.13
N SER A 34 8.38 1.12 3.82
CA SER A 34 8.91 0.72 2.51
C SER A 34 7.93 1.06 1.39
N LEU A 35 6.65 0.79 1.62
CA LEU A 35 5.60 1.06 0.64
C LEU A 35 5.50 2.56 0.33
N VAL A 36 5.44 3.38 1.38
CA VAL A 36 5.32 4.83 1.25
C VAL A 36 6.51 5.41 0.47
N VAL A 37 7.71 4.95 0.77
CA VAL A 37 8.91 5.41 0.07
C VAL A 37 8.92 4.94 -1.38
N ASP A 38 8.59 3.66 -1.62
CA ASP A 38 8.62 3.09 -2.97
C ASP A 38 7.61 3.75 -3.90
N PHE A 39 6.42 4.09 -3.40
CA PHE A 39 5.39 4.74 -4.21
C PHE A 39 5.45 6.26 -4.15
N ASN A 40 6.39 6.80 -3.39
CA ASN A 40 6.54 8.25 -3.24
C ASN A 40 5.24 8.91 -2.74
N TRP A 41 4.62 8.30 -1.75
CA TRP A 41 3.38 8.79 -1.17
C TRP A 41 3.63 9.95 -0.19
N SER A 42 2.71 10.89 -0.17
CA SER A 42 2.61 11.88 0.89
C SER A 42 1.84 11.29 2.07
N SER A 43 1.76 12.02 3.19
CA SER A 43 0.92 11.59 4.30
C SER A 43 -0.55 11.53 3.91
N GLN A 44 -1.01 12.44 3.04
CA GLN A 44 -2.38 12.43 2.54
C GLN A 44 -2.64 11.20 1.67
N ASP A 45 -1.64 10.77 0.88
CA ASP A 45 -1.78 9.56 0.07
C ASP A 45 -1.95 8.33 0.95
N LEU A 46 -1.18 8.25 2.03
CA LEU A 46 -1.31 7.14 2.97
C LEU A 46 -2.68 7.16 3.64
N ASP A 47 -3.16 8.33 4.06
CA ASP A 47 -4.50 8.45 4.63
C ASP A 47 -5.57 8.02 3.64
N CYS A 48 -5.41 8.39 2.37
CA CYS A 48 -6.33 7.98 1.29
C CYS A 48 -6.37 6.46 1.16
N ALA A 49 -5.21 5.80 1.24
CA ALA A 49 -5.16 4.34 1.18
C ALA A 49 -5.93 3.72 2.35
N HIS A 50 -5.75 4.26 3.56
CA HIS A 50 -6.53 3.80 4.72
C HIS A 50 -8.03 4.00 4.52
N ASP A 51 -8.43 5.15 3.97
CA ASP A 51 -9.84 5.43 3.71
C ASP A 51 -10.45 4.44 2.72
N ILE A 52 -9.71 4.07 1.69
CA ILE A 52 -10.17 3.08 0.73
C ILE A 52 -10.37 1.72 1.41
N PHE A 53 -9.40 1.28 2.19
CA PHE A 53 -9.52 0.02 2.92
C PHE A 53 -10.68 0.05 3.90
N GLU A 54 -10.87 1.16 4.60
CA GLU A 54 -11.99 1.31 5.55
C GLU A 54 -13.33 1.18 4.85
N MET A 55 -13.46 1.79 3.66
CA MET A 55 -14.69 1.69 2.88
C MET A 55 -15.04 0.23 2.60
N PHE A 56 -14.07 -0.58 2.18
CA PHE A 56 -14.31 -1.98 1.87
C PHE A 56 -14.47 -2.83 3.13
N ASP A 57 -13.78 -2.48 4.21
CA ASP A 57 -13.97 -3.13 5.50
C ASP A 57 -15.41 -2.95 6.00
N ASN A 58 -15.95 -1.74 5.84
CA ASN A 58 -17.34 -1.47 6.20
C ASN A 58 -18.31 -2.30 5.35
N LYS A 59 -18.03 -2.47 4.07
CA LYS A 59 -18.86 -3.31 3.20
C LYS A 59 -18.87 -4.77 3.66
N ILE A 60 -17.71 -5.26 4.10
CA ILE A 60 -17.63 -6.63 4.66
C ILE A 60 -18.50 -6.74 5.91
N ARG A 61 -18.39 -5.77 6.82
CA ARG A 61 -19.17 -5.78 8.08
C ARG A 61 -20.66 -5.70 7.84
N GLU A 62 -21.09 -4.95 6.82
CA GLU A 62 -22.48 -4.81 6.45
C GLU A 62 -22.98 -6.00 5.65
N LYS A 63 -22.10 -6.95 5.34
CA LYS A 63 -22.41 -8.13 4.53
C LYS A 63 -22.94 -7.75 3.16
N SER A 64 -22.45 -6.61 2.64
CA SER A 64 -22.78 -6.15 1.31
C SER A 64 -22.11 -7.04 0.26
N GLU A 65 -22.75 -7.12 -0.91
CA GLU A 65 -22.10 -7.77 -2.04
C GLU A 65 -21.01 -6.86 -2.57
N ILE A 66 -19.79 -7.39 -2.74
CA ILE A 66 -18.64 -6.59 -3.12
C ILE A 66 -18.11 -7.05 -4.48
N ASN A 67 -17.97 -6.08 -5.39
CA ASN A 67 -17.21 -6.28 -6.61
C ASN A 67 -15.78 -5.84 -6.33
N TRP A 68 -14.86 -6.80 -6.19
CA TRP A 68 -13.48 -6.50 -5.80
C TRP A 68 -12.70 -5.73 -6.86
N HIS A 69 -13.18 -5.68 -8.12
CA HIS A 69 -12.59 -4.78 -9.12
C HIS A 69 -12.79 -3.31 -8.74
N ASP A 70 -13.78 -3.01 -7.92
CA ASP A 70 -13.97 -1.64 -7.42
C ASP A 70 -12.82 -1.20 -6.53
N LEU A 71 -12.22 -2.12 -5.77
CA LEU A 71 -11.02 -1.81 -4.98
C LEU A 71 -9.88 -1.38 -5.91
N GLU A 72 -9.68 -2.11 -6.99
CA GLU A 72 -8.66 -1.79 -7.98
C GLU A 72 -8.91 -0.41 -8.60
N ARG A 73 -10.16 -0.11 -8.92
CA ARG A 73 -10.53 1.18 -9.50
C ARG A 73 -10.30 2.34 -8.54
N GLU A 74 -10.62 2.16 -7.26
CA GLU A 74 -10.42 3.21 -6.27
C GLU A 74 -8.94 3.55 -6.12
N PHE A 75 -8.08 2.56 -6.03
CA PHE A 75 -6.65 2.79 -5.94
C PHE A 75 -6.09 3.41 -7.22
N SER A 76 -6.57 2.97 -8.39
CA SER A 76 -6.15 3.54 -9.66
C SER A 76 -6.57 5.00 -9.77
N ARG A 77 -7.82 5.30 -9.44
CA ARG A 77 -8.39 6.63 -9.60
C ARG A 77 -7.81 7.64 -8.62
N LYS A 78 -7.67 7.25 -7.36
CA LYS A 78 -7.28 8.18 -6.29
C LYS A 78 -5.76 8.26 -6.10
N LEU A 79 -5.05 7.17 -6.31
CA LEU A 79 -3.62 7.08 -6.01
C LEU A 79 -2.77 6.70 -7.22
N ASN A 80 -3.39 6.58 -8.39
CA ASN A 80 -2.69 6.20 -9.62
C ASN A 80 -1.89 4.90 -9.47
N ILE A 81 -2.47 3.94 -8.74
CA ILE A 81 -1.86 2.64 -8.48
C ILE A 81 -2.36 1.65 -9.53
N SER A 82 -1.43 0.98 -10.22
CA SER A 82 -1.77 -0.05 -11.17
C SER A 82 -2.22 -1.33 -10.45
N TYR A 83 -2.79 -2.26 -11.21
CA TYR A 83 -3.14 -3.58 -10.69
C TYR A 83 -1.93 -4.25 -10.02
N GLN A 84 -0.76 -4.20 -10.66
CA GLN A 84 0.46 -4.78 -10.09
C GLN A 84 0.89 -4.05 -8.82
N GLY A 85 0.78 -2.71 -8.83
CA GLY A 85 1.09 -1.91 -7.64
C GLY A 85 0.16 -2.23 -6.48
N LEU A 86 -1.11 -2.50 -6.76
CA LEU A 86 -2.08 -2.85 -5.72
C LEU A 86 -1.69 -4.13 -4.99
N LYS A 87 -1.12 -5.11 -5.69
CA LYS A 87 -0.64 -6.32 -5.03
C LYS A 87 0.37 -5.99 -3.94
N SER A 88 1.30 -5.08 -4.24
CA SER A 88 2.29 -4.64 -3.26
C SER A 88 1.63 -3.93 -2.08
N VAL A 89 0.62 -3.11 -2.35
CA VAL A 89 -0.13 -2.40 -1.30
C VAL A 89 -0.82 -3.40 -0.38
N VAL A 90 -1.56 -4.34 -0.96
CA VAL A 90 -2.30 -5.36 -0.20
C VAL A 90 -1.33 -6.20 0.63
N LEU A 91 -0.23 -6.63 0.03
CA LEU A 91 0.77 -7.45 0.71
C LEU A 91 1.39 -6.70 1.90
N SER A 92 1.72 -5.43 1.70
CA SER A 92 2.35 -4.61 2.74
C SER A 92 1.41 -4.37 3.92
N PHE A 93 0.16 -4.00 3.66
CA PHE A 93 -0.81 -3.79 4.73
C PHE A 93 -1.12 -5.07 5.48
N ASN A 94 -1.25 -6.18 4.76
CA ASN A 94 -1.48 -7.47 5.41
C ASN A 94 -0.29 -7.87 6.30
N ARG A 95 0.92 -7.67 5.83
CA ARG A 95 2.14 -7.95 6.63
C ARG A 95 2.20 -7.09 7.88
N ASN A 96 1.67 -5.87 7.79
CA ASN A 96 1.64 -4.95 8.93
C ASN A 96 0.49 -5.25 9.89
N GLY A 97 -0.32 -6.26 9.61
CA GLY A 97 -1.47 -6.62 10.43
C GLY A 97 -2.64 -5.66 10.32
N GLN A 98 -2.71 -4.89 9.24
CA GLN A 98 -3.76 -3.90 9.01
C GLN A 98 -4.64 -4.30 7.84
N TRP A 99 -5.96 -4.08 8.01
CA TRP A 99 -6.97 -4.37 6.98
C TRP A 99 -6.90 -5.80 6.46
N THR A 100 -6.55 -6.73 7.35
CA THR A 100 -6.29 -8.13 6.99
C THR A 100 -7.52 -8.82 6.41
N GLU A 101 -8.72 -8.48 6.88
CA GLU A 101 -9.95 -9.07 6.33
C GLU A 101 -10.20 -8.63 4.89
N VAL A 102 -9.97 -7.34 4.60
CA VAL A 102 -10.10 -6.81 3.24
C VAL A 102 -9.05 -7.46 2.34
N CYS A 103 -7.80 -7.51 2.81
CA CYS A 103 -6.71 -8.11 2.05
C CYS A 103 -6.99 -9.58 1.73
N HIS A 104 -7.44 -10.33 2.74
CA HIS A 104 -7.80 -11.74 2.56
C HIS A 104 -8.94 -11.92 1.55
N ALA A 105 -10.01 -11.14 1.72
CA ALA A 105 -11.18 -11.25 0.85
C ALA A 105 -10.86 -10.88 -0.60
N TYR A 106 -10.05 -9.82 -0.78
CA TYR A 106 -9.61 -9.42 -2.11
C TYR A 106 -8.80 -10.55 -2.77
N ALA A 107 -7.81 -11.08 -2.07
CA ALA A 107 -6.97 -12.15 -2.60
C ALA A 107 -7.82 -13.40 -2.90
N ALA A 108 -8.73 -13.74 -2.01
CA ALA A 108 -9.60 -14.92 -2.18
C ALA A 108 -10.56 -14.78 -3.36
N SER A 109 -10.89 -13.54 -3.76
CA SER A 109 -11.80 -13.30 -4.87
C SER A 109 -11.30 -13.82 -6.21
N PHE A 110 -9.99 -14.05 -6.32
CA PHE A 110 -9.40 -14.60 -7.55
C PHE A 110 -9.57 -16.12 -7.67
N GLY A 111 -9.93 -16.81 -6.58
CA GLY A 111 -10.07 -18.26 -6.59
C GLY A 111 -8.76 -18.92 -7.02
N ASP A 112 -8.83 -19.84 -8.00
CA ASP A 112 -7.66 -20.54 -8.50
C ASP A 112 -6.73 -19.66 -9.32
N SER A 113 -7.20 -18.47 -9.71
CA SER A 113 -6.42 -17.51 -10.50
C SER A 113 -5.57 -16.57 -9.64
N VAL A 114 -5.53 -16.78 -8.32
CA VAL A 114 -4.79 -15.92 -7.43
C VAL A 114 -3.29 -15.93 -7.77
N SER A 115 -2.67 -14.76 -7.77
CA SER A 115 -1.25 -14.65 -8.06
C SER A 115 -0.42 -15.28 -6.93
N LEU A 116 0.81 -15.63 -7.26
CA LEU A 116 1.71 -16.25 -6.29
C LEU A 116 1.94 -15.36 -5.07
N GLU A 117 2.07 -14.04 -5.30
CA GLU A 117 2.31 -13.09 -4.23
C GLU A 117 1.16 -13.02 -3.21
N LEU A 118 -0.08 -13.23 -3.68
CA LEU A 118 -1.26 -13.14 -2.83
C LEU A 118 -1.77 -14.49 -2.33
N LYS A 119 -1.14 -15.58 -2.75
CA LYS A 119 -1.63 -16.93 -2.44
C LYS A 119 -1.70 -17.20 -0.93
N SER A 120 -0.68 -16.81 -0.19
CA SER A 120 -0.67 -17.03 1.26
C SER A 120 -1.74 -16.20 1.96
N ILE A 121 -2.04 -15.01 1.44
CA ILE A 121 -3.10 -14.16 1.98
C ILE A 121 -4.46 -14.80 1.69
N ALA A 122 -4.69 -15.28 0.47
CA ALA A 122 -5.94 -15.92 0.09
C ALA A 122 -6.24 -17.14 0.96
N GLN A 123 -5.19 -17.83 1.43
CA GLN A 123 -5.32 -18.99 2.32
C GLN A 123 -5.51 -18.60 3.78
N GLY A 124 -5.59 -17.30 4.08
CA GLY A 124 -5.78 -16.81 5.44
C GLY A 124 -4.52 -16.84 6.28
N LYS A 125 -3.35 -17.02 5.69
CA LYS A 125 -2.08 -17.03 6.41
C LYS A 125 -1.56 -15.62 6.53
N VAL A 126 -1.12 -15.24 7.72
CA VAL A 126 -0.49 -13.93 7.95
C VAL A 126 0.95 -14.04 7.49
N ARG A 127 1.31 -13.12 6.57
CA ARG A 127 2.59 -12.98 5.92
C ARG A 127 3.15 -14.27 5.27
#